data_4d5742277f147d1fe44c9589d98a3cf2
#
_entry.id   4d5742277f147d1fe44c9589d98a3cf2
#
_cell.length_a   1.000
_cell.length_b   1.000
_cell.length_c   1.000
_cell.angle_alpha   90.00
_cell.angle_beta   90.00
_cell.angle_gamma   90.00
#
_symmetry.space_group_name_H-M   'P 1'
#
loop_
_entity.id
_entity.type
_entity.pdbx_description
1 polymer ?
#
loop_
_entity_poly.entity_id
_entity_poly.type
_entity_poly.pdbx_seq_one_letter_code
_entity_poly.pdbx_strand_id
1 'polypeptide(L)'
;NSKEYKRRFSMLASLLEEHFHTLGCEVGDDYETVRASYLNLTKVYHPDRHATKSDKIQKDYTDKFQKIGLAYEALKPYFKEQKNYINS
;
A
#
# COMPACT_ATOMS: atom_id res chain seq x y z
N ASN A 1 24.86 2.95 9.75
CA ASN A 1 25.33 1.73 9.14
C ASN A 1 24.15 0.83 8.78
N SER A 2 24.41 -0.28 8.13
CA SER A 2 23.36 -1.15 7.61
C SER A 2 22.50 -1.81 8.69
N LYS A 3 23.05 -2.07 9.88
CA LYS A 3 22.30 -2.63 11.01
C LYS A 3 21.29 -1.64 11.55
N GLU A 4 21.69 -0.39 11.72
CA GLU A 4 20.80 0.66 12.21
C GLU A 4 19.69 0.94 11.20
N TYR A 5 20.02 0.96 9.92
CA TYR A 5 19.06 1.14 8.87
C TYR A 5 18.01 0.04 8.91
N LYS A 6 18.43 -1.22 8.94
CA LYS A 6 17.51 -2.36 8.95
C LYS A 6 16.61 -2.34 10.19
N ARG A 7 17.18 -2.05 11.35
CA ARG A 7 16.42 -1.98 12.61
C ARG A 7 15.36 -0.88 12.55
N ARG A 8 15.76 0.31 12.12
CA ARG A 8 14.87 1.47 12.06
C ARG A 8 13.68 1.21 11.13
N PHE A 9 13.95 0.77 9.91
CA PHE A 9 12.87 0.60 8.92
C PHE A 9 12.05 -0.66 9.16
N SER A 10 12.63 -1.68 9.77
CA SER A 10 11.87 -2.84 10.22
C SER A 10 10.82 -2.45 11.27
N MET A 11 11.19 -1.61 12.23
CA MET A 11 10.25 -1.11 13.23
C MET A 11 9.16 -0.25 12.60
N LEU A 12 9.54 0.67 11.72
CA LEU A 12 8.57 1.53 11.03
C LEU A 12 7.60 0.70 10.19
N ALA A 13 8.11 -0.30 9.46
CA ALA A 13 7.27 -1.18 8.67
C ALA A 13 6.26 -1.93 9.54
N SER A 14 6.69 -2.40 10.72
CA SER A 14 5.78 -3.09 11.64
C SER A 14 4.65 -2.19 12.12
N LEU A 15 4.92 -0.90 12.33
CA LEU A 15 3.89 0.06 12.71
C LEU A 15 2.89 0.32 11.59
N LEU A 16 3.26 0.00 10.36
CA LEU A 16 2.41 0.21 9.18
C LEU A 16 1.85 -1.10 8.64
N GLU A 17 1.86 -2.15 9.46
CA GLU A 17 1.47 -3.51 9.05
C GLU A 17 0.13 -3.56 8.35
N GLU A 18 -0.90 -2.90 8.88
CA GLU A 18 -2.23 -2.91 8.28
C GLU A 18 -2.22 -2.37 6.85
N HIS A 19 -1.42 -1.37 6.60
CA HIS A 19 -1.35 -0.76 5.26
C HIS A 19 -0.70 -1.71 4.26
N PHE A 20 0.36 -2.41 4.68
CA PHE A 20 0.95 -3.45 3.84
C PHE A 20 -0.06 -4.54 3.51
N HIS A 21 -0.79 -5.02 4.53
CA HIS A 21 -1.78 -6.09 4.35
C HIS A 21 -2.95 -5.65 3.48
N THR A 22 -3.42 -4.42 3.62
CA THR A 22 -4.48 -3.88 2.78
C THR A 22 -4.11 -3.93 1.30
N LEU A 23 -2.83 -3.75 0.99
CA LEU A 23 -2.32 -3.83 -0.38
C LEU A 23 -1.93 -5.25 -0.79
N GLY A 24 -2.24 -6.26 0.04
CA GLY A 24 -1.90 -7.65 -0.27
C GLY A 24 -0.41 -7.92 -0.22
N CYS A 25 0.33 -7.12 0.54
CA CYS A 25 1.78 -7.22 0.65
C CYS A 25 2.18 -7.73 2.02
N GLU A 26 3.44 -8.17 2.12
CA GLU A 26 4.03 -8.52 3.39
C GLU A 26 4.67 -7.29 4.01
N VAL A 27 4.71 -7.26 5.34
CA VAL A 27 5.33 -6.15 6.08
C VAL A 27 6.79 -6.02 5.67
N GLY A 28 7.17 -4.82 5.25
CA GLY A 28 8.54 -4.55 4.84
C GLY A 28 8.85 -4.83 3.38
N ASP A 29 7.87 -5.21 2.58
CA ASP A 29 8.06 -5.32 1.13
C ASP A 29 8.57 -4.01 0.56
N ASP A 30 9.36 -4.09 -0.51
CA ASP A 30 9.95 -2.90 -1.10
C ASP A 30 8.93 -2.07 -1.89
N TYR A 31 9.36 -0.86 -2.25
CA TYR A 31 8.49 0.08 -2.95
C TYR A 31 7.94 -0.48 -4.26
N GLU A 32 8.80 -1.14 -5.05
CA GLU A 32 8.38 -1.67 -6.35
C GLU A 32 7.30 -2.74 -6.21
N THR A 33 7.46 -3.62 -5.24
CA THR A 33 6.47 -4.67 -4.94
C THR A 33 5.14 -4.07 -4.51
N VAL A 34 5.20 -3.11 -3.59
CA VAL A 34 4.00 -2.44 -3.08
C VAL A 34 3.29 -1.65 -4.18
N ARG A 35 4.06 -0.93 -5.00
CA ARG A 35 3.51 -0.16 -6.10
C ARG A 35 2.82 -1.05 -7.12
N ALA A 36 3.45 -2.16 -7.49
CA ALA A 36 2.86 -3.11 -8.44
C ALA A 36 1.54 -3.69 -7.90
N SER A 37 1.52 -4.06 -6.62
CA SER A 37 0.31 -4.57 -5.98
C SER A 37 -0.79 -3.51 -5.96
N TYR A 38 -0.44 -2.27 -5.59
CA TYR A 38 -1.39 -1.15 -5.59
C TYR A 38 -2.01 -0.95 -6.97
N LEU A 39 -1.18 -0.92 -8.03
CA LEU A 39 -1.68 -0.71 -9.39
C LEU A 39 -2.61 -1.84 -9.84
N ASN A 40 -2.27 -3.08 -9.50
CA ASN A 40 -3.13 -4.22 -9.83
C ASN A 40 -4.47 -4.14 -9.10
N LEU A 41 -4.45 -3.81 -7.81
CA LEU A 41 -5.67 -3.70 -7.01
C LEU A 41 -6.56 -2.56 -7.49
N THR A 42 -5.99 -1.43 -7.91
CA THR A 42 -6.78 -0.32 -8.43
C THR A 42 -7.49 -0.72 -9.72
N LYS A 43 -6.85 -1.52 -10.56
CA LYS A 43 -7.49 -2.05 -11.77
C LYS A 43 -8.67 -2.96 -11.44
N VAL A 44 -8.51 -3.83 -10.44
CA VAL A 44 -9.55 -4.78 -10.05
C VAL A 44 -10.77 -4.07 -9.45
N TYR A 45 -10.53 -3.07 -8.60
CA TYR A 45 -11.60 -2.42 -7.85
C TYR A 45 -12.04 -1.07 -8.41
N HIS A 46 -11.55 -0.70 -9.59
CA HIS A 46 -11.94 0.57 -10.20
C HIS A 46 -13.46 0.61 -10.42
N PRO A 47 -14.14 1.71 -10.05
CA PRO A 47 -15.60 1.80 -10.17
C PRO A 47 -16.14 1.50 -11.55
N ASP A 48 -15.43 1.89 -12.61
CA ASP A 48 -15.87 1.68 -13.98
C ASP A 48 -16.05 0.20 -14.35
N ARG A 49 -15.29 -0.68 -13.69
CA ARG A 49 -15.39 -2.12 -13.92
C ARG A 49 -16.66 -2.74 -13.34
N HIS A 50 -17.31 -2.03 -12.43
CA HIS A 50 -18.44 -2.55 -11.68
C HIS A 50 -19.70 -1.71 -11.88
N ALA A 51 -19.71 -0.85 -12.89
CA ALA A 51 -20.81 0.07 -13.16
C ALA A 51 -22.15 -0.65 -13.44
N THR A 52 -22.10 -1.89 -13.95
CA THR A 52 -23.31 -2.68 -14.25
C THR A 52 -23.73 -3.61 -13.13
N LYS A 53 -22.98 -3.61 -12.01
CA LYS A 53 -23.28 -4.46 -10.84
C LYS A 53 -24.34 -3.81 -9.96
N SER A 54 -24.89 -4.58 -9.02
CA SER A 54 -25.86 -4.05 -8.07
C SER A 54 -25.25 -2.94 -7.22
N ASP A 55 -26.10 -2.07 -6.65
CA ASP A 55 -25.64 -0.96 -5.82
C ASP A 55 -24.80 -1.43 -4.64
N LYS A 56 -25.19 -2.55 -4.03
CA LYS A 56 -24.44 -3.12 -2.91
C LYS A 56 -23.02 -3.50 -3.32
N ILE A 57 -22.89 -4.18 -4.46
CA ILE A 57 -21.58 -4.60 -4.98
C ILE A 57 -20.75 -3.38 -5.36
N GLN A 58 -21.35 -2.40 -6.02
CA GLN A 58 -20.65 -1.15 -6.36
C GLN A 58 -20.11 -0.45 -5.13
N LYS A 59 -20.92 -0.40 -4.07
CA LYS A 59 -20.48 0.23 -2.81
C LYS A 59 -19.32 -0.53 -2.18
N ASP A 60 -19.41 -1.87 -2.15
CA ASP A 60 -18.34 -2.69 -1.57
C ASP A 60 -17.02 -2.48 -2.32
N TYR A 61 -17.05 -2.45 -3.64
CA TYR A 61 -15.84 -2.24 -4.44
C TYR A 61 -15.31 -0.81 -4.29
N THR A 62 -16.19 0.17 -4.22
CA THR A 62 -15.78 1.56 -3.99
C THR A 62 -15.10 1.70 -2.63
N ASP A 63 -15.66 1.08 -1.60
CA ASP A 63 -15.06 1.12 -0.26
C ASP A 63 -13.67 0.48 -0.27
N LYS A 64 -13.50 -0.65 -0.95
CA LYS A 64 -12.19 -1.29 -1.09
C LYS A 64 -11.21 -0.44 -1.88
N PHE A 65 -11.67 0.17 -2.96
CA PHE A 65 -10.85 1.06 -3.76
C PHE A 65 -10.31 2.22 -2.92
N GLN A 66 -11.17 2.82 -2.09
CA GLN A 66 -10.77 3.91 -1.21
C GLN A 66 -9.76 3.45 -0.15
N LYS A 67 -9.98 2.27 0.44
CA LYS A 67 -9.05 1.72 1.44
C LYS A 67 -7.68 1.45 0.84
N ILE A 68 -7.64 0.92 -0.37
CA ILE A 68 -6.40 0.67 -1.10
C ILE A 68 -5.65 1.98 -1.33
N GLY A 69 -6.35 3.02 -1.76
CA GLY A 69 -5.76 4.34 -1.97
C GLY A 69 -5.20 4.94 -0.68
N LEU A 70 -5.96 4.84 0.41
CA LEU A 70 -5.52 5.37 1.70
C LEU A 70 -4.30 4.62 2.23
N ALA A 71 -4.27 3.29 2.07
CA ALA A 71 -3.12 2.50 2.51
C ALA A 71 -1.86 2.87 1.73
N TYR A 72 -1.97 3.04 0.42
CA TYR A 72 -0.83 3.45 -0.41
C TYR A 72 -0.34 4.85 -0.01
N GLU A 73 -1.25 5.80 0.18
CA GLU A 73 -0.89 7.14 0.63
C GLU A 73 -0.21 7.12 1.99
N ALA A 74 -0.67 6.26 2.91
CA ALA A 74 -0.06 6.13 4.23
C ALA A 74 1.35 5.59 4.17
N LEU A 75 1.67 4.76 3.16
CA LEU A 75 3.01 4.19 3.00
C LEU A 75 3.98 5.11 2.26
N LYS A 76 3.50 6.11 1.54
CA LYS A 76 4.37 7.02 0.80
C LYS A 76 5.45 7.69 1.65
N PRO A 77 5.12 8.28 2.83
CA PRO A 77 6.16 8.88 3.67
C PRO A 77 7.23 7.87 4.10
N TYR A 78 6.82 6.64 4.39
CA TYR A 78 7.75 5.59 4.78
C TYR A 78 8.77 5.32 3.66
N PHE A 79 8.30 5.15 2.42
CA PHE A 79 9.19 4.88 1.30
C PHE A 79 10.03 6.09 0.93
N LYS A 80 9.49 7.29 1.04
CA LYS A 80 10.23 8.52 0.81
C LYS A 80 11.38 8.67 1.81
N GLU A 81 11.09 8.43 3.09
CA GLU A 81 12.10 8.49 4.15
C GLU A 81 13.18 7.44 3.94
N GLN A 82 12.78 6.22 3.58
CA GLN A 82 13.70 5.13 3.30
C GLN A 82 14.64 5.48 2.14
N LYS A 83 14.11 6.03 1.07
CA LYS A 83 14.89 6.46 -0.09
C LYS A 83 15.88 7.55 0.29
N ASN A 84 15.43 8.55 1.04
CA ASN A 84 16.28 9.65 1.48
C ASN A 84 17.42 9.15 2.36
N TYR A 85 17.12 8.21 3.25
CA TYR A 85 18.12 7.63 4.14
C TYR A 85 19.19 6.85 3.36
N ILE A 86 18.77 6.04 2.40
CA ILE A 86 19.70 5.24 1.57
C ILE A 86 20.59 6.16 0.72
N ASN A 87 20.02 7.25 0.20
CA ASN A 87 20.73 8.14 -0.71
C ASN A 87 21.51 9.27 -0.01
N SER A 88 21.44 9.32 1.30
CA SER A 88 22.18 10.35 2.06
C SER A 88 23.65 9.91 2.41
#